data_b7c4e987ee89c1a42c39bd5d8fce92e8
#
_entry.id   b7c4e987ee89c1a42c39bd5d8fce92e8
#
_cell.length_a   1.000
_cell.length_b   1.000
_cell.length_c   1.000
_cell.angle_alpha   90.00
_cell.angle_beta   90.00
_cell.angle_gamma   90.00
#
_symmetry.space_group_name_H-M   'P 1'
#
loop_
_entity.id
_entity.type
_entity.pdbx_description
1 polymer ?
#
loop_
_entity_poly.entity_id
_entity_poly.type
_entity_poly.pdbx_seq_one_letter_code
_entity_poly.pdbx_strand_id
1 'polypeptide(L)'
;MQKSLIVIPTYNEIENINLMIEKLFSISNQLHVLIVDDSSPDGTAIEVKKLQETHHSRLFLIERKEKRGLGTAYITGFQWALERPYDYFFQMDCDFSHNPDDFLRLYNMLQETHVDLCVGSRYISGI
;
A
#
# COMPACT_ATOMS: atom_id res chain seq x y z
N MET A 1 -10.93 -13.31 -4.77
CA MET A 1 -9.58 -12.69 -4.86
C MET A 1 -8.73 -13.26 -3.76
N GLN A 2 -7.49 -13.64 -4.07
CA GLN A 2 -6.55 -14.13 -3.08
C GLN A 2 -6.07 -13.00 -2.19
N LYS A 3 -5.56 -13.34 -1.00
CA LYS A 3 -5.15 -12.35 -0.01
C LYS A 3 -3.94 -11.56 -0.50
N SER A 4 -4.11 -10.27 -0.61
CA SER A 4 -3.10 -9.36 -1.17
C SER A 4 -2.77 -8.24 -0.20
N LEU A 5 -1.53 -7.78 -0.25
CA LEU A 5 -1.06 -6.64 0.54
C LEU A 5 -0.53 -5.55 -0.39
N ILE A 6 -0.98 -4.32 -0.17
CA ILE A 6 -0.38 -3.15 -0.81
C ILE A 6 0.47 -2.42 0.23
N VAL A 7 1.74 -2.22 -0.08
CA VAL A 7 2.66 -1.45 0.75
C VAL A 7 2.68 -0.01 0.23
N ILE A 8 2.35 0.93 1.11
CA ILE A 8 2.27 2.35 0.76
C ILE A 8 3.19 3.13 1.69
N PRO A 9 4.31 3.66 1.18
CA PRO A 9 5.15 4.56 1.98
C PRO A 9 4.50 5.92 2.05
N THR A 10 4.61 6.58 3.22
CA THR A 10 4.05 7.91 3.41
C THR A 10 5.05 8.86 4.05
N TYR A 11 5.01 10.11 3.57
CA TYR A 11 5.64 11.25 4.22
C TYR A 11 4.82 12.49 3.87
N ASN A 12 4.16 13.09 4.88
CA ASN A 12 3.29 14.25 4.69
C ASN A 12 2.16 14.01 3.67
N GLU A 13 1.41 12.93 3.89
CA GLU A 13 0.31 12.54 3.00
C GLU A 13 -1.07 12.72 3.65
N ILE A 14 -1.19 13.65 4.62
CA ILE A 14 -2.46 13.82 5.37
C ILE A 14 -3.64 14.16 4.44
N GLU A 15 -3.37 14.85 3.33
CA GLU A 15 -4.43 15.22 2.39
C GLU A 15 -4.95 14.05 1.58
N ASN A 16 -4.12 13.02 1.38
CA ASN A 16 -4.45 11.90 0.48
C ASN A 16 -4.75 10.60 1.21
N ILE A 17 -4.24 10.44 2.43
CA ILE A 17 -4.21 9.11 3.07
C ILE A 17 -5.60 8.52 3.28
N ASN A 18 -6.55 9.31 3.73
CA ASN A 18 -7.90 8.83 3.98
C ASN A 18 -8.58 8.37 2.68
N LEU A 19 -8.51 9.23 1.65
CA LEU A 19 -9.12 8.92 0.35
C LEU A 19 -8.48 7.67 -0.27
N MET A 20 -7.16 7.54 -0.17
CA MET A 20 -6.46 6.39 -0.74
C MET A 20 -6.90 5.10 -0.06
N ILE A 21 -6.91 5.08 1.27
CA ILE A 21 -7.28 3.89 2.03
C ILE A 21 -8.73 3.49 1.76
N GLU A 22 -9.65 4.44 1.80
CA GLU A 22 -11.06 4.16 1.54
C GLU A 22 -11.27 3.65 0.12
N LYS A 23 -10.59 4.25 -0.84
CA LYS A 23 -10.68 3.81 -2.24
C LYS A 23 -10.19 2.39 -2.42
N LEU A 24 -9.03 2.06 -1.85
CA LEU A 24 -8.46 0.72 -1.96
C LEU A 24 -9.37 -0.34 -1.32
N PHE A 25 -9.89 -0.06 -0.14
CA PHE A 25 -10.77 -1.02 0.53
C PHE A 25 -12.12 -1.18 -0.17
N SER A 26 -12.54 -0.20 -0.97
CA SER A 26 -13.76 -0.33 -1.77
C SER A 26 -13.59 -1.31 -2.95
N ILE A 27 -12.35 -1.57 -3.35
CA ILE A 27 -12.06 -2.45 -4.49
C ILE A 27 -12.26 -3.92 -4.13
N SER A 28 -11.81 -4.33 -2.94
CA SER A 28 -11.89 -5.72 -2.52
C SER A 28 -11.80 -5.86 -1.01
N ASN A 29 -12.58 -6.77 -0.44
CA ASN A 29 -12.49 -7.09 0.98
C ASN A 29 -11.35 -8.06 1.31
N GLN A 30 -10.64 -8.58 0.30
CA GLN A 30 -9.45 -9.41 0.49
C GLN A 30 -8.16 -8.62 0.45
N LEU A 31 -8.24 -7.31 0.23
CA LEU A 31 -7.09 -6.43 0.15
C LEU A 31 -6.73 -5.89 1.52
N HIS A 32 -5.46 -6.03 1.89
CA HIS A 32 -4.88 -5.42 3.08
C HIS A 32 -3.92 -4.30 2.68
N VAL A 33 -3.74 -3.33 3.53
CA VAL A 33 -2.86 -2.19 3.30
C VAL A 33 -1.89 -2.05 4.45
N LEU A 34 -0.62 -1.91 4.13
CA LEU A 34 0.42 -1.57 5.10
C LEU A 34 0.95 -0.18 4.78
N ILE A 35 0.80 0.73 5.72
CA ILE A 35 1.38 2.07 5.63
C ILE A 35 2.73 2.04 6.33
N VAL A 36 3.77 2.50 5.65
CA VAL A 36 5.10 2.68 6.24
C VAL A 36 5.35 4.19 6.30
N ASP A 37 5.16 4.77 7.48
CA ASP A 37 5.24 6.22 7.66
C ASP A 37 6.60 6.63 8.20
N ASP A 38 7.22 7.62 7.55
CA ASP A 38 8.55 8.11 7.89
C ASP A 38 8.49 9.35 8.78
N SER A 39 7.83 9.24 9.91
CA SER A 39 7.70 10.31 10.90
C SER A 39 7.12 11.59 10.31
N SER A 40 6.02 11.45 9.58
CA SER A 40 5.35 12.61 8.98
C SER A 40 4.96 13.64 10.03
N PRO A 41 5.44 14.88 9.92
CA PRO A 41 5.07 15.91 10.89
C PRO A 41 3.65 16.45 10.74
N ASP A 42 2.97 16.13 9.65
CA ASP A 42 1.61 16.65 9.36
C ASP A 42 0.48 15.85 10.02
N GLY A 43 0.80 14.78 10.76
CA GLY A 43 -0.23 13.96 11.41
C GLY A 43 -0.71 12.77 10.59
N THR A 44 -0.01 12.41 9.51
CA THR A 44 -0.39 11.27 8.67
C THR A 44 -0.57 9.99 9.49
N ALA A 45 0.40 9.64 10.33
CA ALA A 45 0.32 8.40 11.14
C ALA A 45 -0.85 8.44 12.12
N ILE A 46 -1.16 9.59 12.68
CA ILE A 46 -2.30 9.75 13.58
C ILE A 46 -3.60 9.45 12.84
N GLU A 47 -3.73 9.96 11.61
CA GLU A 47 -4.91 9.69 10.78
C GLU A 47 -5.02 8.20 10.45
N VAL A 48 -3.91 7.54 10.14
CA VAL A 48 -3.90 6.09 9.89
C VAL A 48 -4.39 5.33 11.14
N LYS A 49 -3.94 5.74 12.32
CA LYS A 49 -4.39 5.11 13.57
C LYS A 49 -5.89 5.26 13.78
N LYS A 50 -6.47 6.39 13.41
CA LYS A 50 -7.92 6.57 13.46
C LYS A 50 -8.63 5.66 12.49
N LEU A 51 -8.10 5.51 11.29
CA LEU A 51 -8.67 4.63 10.28
C LEU A 51 -8.56 3.15 10.69
N GLN A 52 -7.55 2.79 11.46
CA GLN A 52 -7.41 1.44 11.98
C GLN A 52 -8.56 1.04 12.92
N GLU A 53 -9.21 2.00 13.57
CA GLU A 53 -10.36 1.72 14.41
C GLU A 53 -11.51 1.09 13.62
N THR A 54 -11.68 1.50 12.36
CA THR A 54 -12.68 0.95 11.45
C THR A 54 -12.15 -0.26 10.69
N HIS A 55 -10.87 -0.26 10.34
CA HIS A 55 -10.24 -1.25 9.45
C HIS A 55 -9.15 -2.06 10.14
N HIS A 56 -9.27 -2.33 11.43
CA HIS A 56 -8.18 -2.93 12.24
C HIS A 56 -7.67 -4.27 11.74
N SER A 57 -8.49 -5.03 11.03
CA SER A 57 -8.08 -6.35 10.49
C SER A 57 -7.42 -6.27 9.13
N ARG A 58 -7.40 -5.11 8.49
CA ARG A 58 -6.94 -4.94 7.12
C ARG A 58 -5.96 -3.79 6.93
N LEU A 59 -5.83 -2.90 7.90
CA LEU A 59 -4.96 -1.73 7.83
C LEU A 59 -3.89 -1.81 8.89
N PHE A 60 -2.64 -1.77 8.45
CA PHE A 60 -1.48 -1.91 9.32
C PHE A 60 -0.56 -0.71 9.15
N LEU A 61 0.20 -0.39 10.18
CA LEU A 61 1.08 0.78 10.21
C LEU A 61 2.43 0.40 10.80
N ILE A 62 3.49 0.80 10.08
CA ILE A 62 4.85 0.83 10.61
C ILE A 62 5.27 2.29 10.64
N GLU A 63 5.69 2.78 11.80
CA GLU A 63 6.24 4.13 11.94
C GLU A 63 7.75 4.03 12.02
N ARG A 64 8.46 4.67 11.09
CA ARG A 64 9.92 4.75 11.15
C ARG A 64 10.31 6.07 11.79
N LYS A 65 11.46 6.08 12.47
CA LYS A 65 11.88 7.24 13.26
C LYS A 65 12.29 8.44 12.42
N GLU A 66 12.72 8.21 11.20
CA GLU A 66 13.18 9.27 10.30
C GLU A 66 12.91 8.88 8.85
N LYS A 67 12.91 9.89 7.97
CA LYS A 67 12.76 9.67 6.54
C LYS A 67 14.01 9.01 5.98
N ARG A 68 13.87 7.79 5.47
CA ARG A 68 14.97 7.00 4.92
C ARG A 68 14.86 6.78 3.42
N GLY A 69 13.83 7.35 2.79
CA GLY A 69 13.64 7.22 1.36
C GLY A 69 12.66 6.11 0.99
N LEU A 70 12.15 6.23 -0.22
CA LEU A 70 11.07 5.41 -0.74
C LEU A 70 11.46 3.94 -0.86
N GLY A 71 12.67 3.67 -1.39
CA GLY A 71 13.12 2.29 -1.59
C GLY A 71 13.23 1.51 -0.30
N THR A 72 13.78 2.14 0.76
CA THR A 72 13.89 1.47 2.06
C THR A 72 12.52 1.25 2.71
N ALA A 73 11.55 2.13 2.42
CA ALA A 73 10.20 1.93 2.91
C ALA A 73 9.54 0.69 2.31
N TYR A 74 9.71 0.48 1.01
CA TYR A 74 9.21 -0.73 0.35
C TYR A 74 9.89 -1.99 0.88
N ILE A 75 11.21 -1.95 1.08
CA ILE A 75 11.93 -3.08 1.65
C ILE A 75 11.40 -3.43 3.03
N THR A 76 11.22 -2.44 3.88
CA THR A 76 10.64 -2.64 5.22
C THR A 76 9.26 -3.29 5.13
N GLY A 77 8.42 -2.79 4.23
CA GLY A 77 7.08 -3.34 4.05
C GLY A 77 7.08 -4.76 3.53
N PHE A 78 7.93 -5.07 2.57
CA PHE A 78 8.00 -6.43 2.02
C PHE A 78 8.57 -7.42 3.03
N GLN A 79 9.54 -7.02 3.85
CA GLN A 79 10.04 -7.88 4.93
C GLN A 79 8.93 -8.21 5.93
N TRP A 80 8.13 -7.22 6.27
CA TRP A 80 6.96 -7.40 7.13
C TRP A 80 5.96 -8.38 6.50
N ALA A 81 5.72 -8.25 5.20
CA ALA A 81 4.77 -9.07 4.47
C ALA A 81 5.22 -10.53 4.35
N LEU A 82 6.53 -10.76 4.19
CA LEU A 82 7.07 -12.11 4.04
C LEU A 82 6.87 -12.99 5.27
N GLU A 83 6.66 -12.40 6.43
CA GLU A 83 6.38 -13.12 7.67
C GLU A 83 4.92 -13.49 7.82
N ARG A 84 4.06 -13.16 6.86
CA ARG A 84 2.62 -13.32 6.91
C ARG A 84 2.11 -14.05 5.67
N PRO A 85 0.92 -14.67 5.74
CA PRO A 85 0.42 -15.53 4.66
C PRO A 85 -0.27 -14.75 3.54
N TYR A 86 0.44 -13.81 2.93
CA TYR A 86 -0.06 -13.11 1.74
C TYR A 86 0.33 -13.87 0.48
N ASP A 87 -0.58 -13.91 -0.47
CA ASP A 87 -0.32 -14.53 -1.77
C ASP A 87 0.38 -13.58 -2.73
N TYR A 88 0.07 -12.29 -2.63
CA TYR A 88 0.63 -11.25 -3.50
C TYR A 88 0.99 -10.01 -2.71
N PHE A 89 2.06 -9.34 -3.12
CA PHE A 89 2.48 -8.05 -2.60
C PHE A 89 2.47 -7.03 -3.72
N PHE A 90 1.96 -5.84 -3.44
CA PHE A 90 1.96 -4.72 -4.37
C PHE A 90 2.60 -3.52 -3.70
N GLN A 91 3.08 -2.58 -4.51
CA GLN A 91 3.56 -1.30 -4.00
C GLN A 91 2.81 -0.17 -4.71
N MET A 92 2.54 0.90 -3.99
CA MET A 92 1.81 2.04 -4.52
C MET A 92 2.18 3.29 -3.74
N ASP A 93 2.34 4.43 -4.44
CA ASP A 93 2.56 5.72 -3.80
C ASP A 93 1.23 6.33 -3.35
N CYS A 94 1.27 7.08 -2.24
CA CYS A 94 0.06 7.63 -1.64
C CYS A 94 -0.42 8.93 -2.30
N ASP A 95 0.30 9.47 -3.25
CA ASP A 95 0.02 10.76 -3.87
C ASP A 95 -0.87 10.69 -5.10
N PHE A 96 -1.51 9.54 -5.33
CA PHE A 96 -2.34 9.27 -6.51
C PHE A 96 -1.57 9.34 -7.84
N SER A 97 -0.23 9.27 -7.79
CA SER A 97 0.56 9.09 -9.02
C SER A 97 0.27 7.72 -9.66
N HIS A 98 -0.16 6.77 -8.85
CA HIS A 98 -0.76 5.51 -9.31
C HIS A 98 -2.26 5.57 -9.08
N ASN A 99 -3.05 5.18 -10.08
CA ASN A 99 -4.50 5.09 -9.90
C ASN A 99 -4.83 3.83 -9.11
N PRO A 100 -5.53 3.94 -7.97
CA PRO A 100 -5.91 2.75 -7.20
C PRO A 100 -6.70 1.71 -8.00
N ASP A 101 -7.46 2.13 -9.00
CA ASP A 101 -8.20 1.19 -9.84
C ASP A 101 -7.28 0.28 -10.66
N ASP A 102 -6.03 0.67 -10.87
CA ASP A 102 -5.04 -0.15 -11.56
C ASP A 102 -4.64 -1.39 -10.76
N PHE A 103 -4.94 -1.43 -9.47
CA PHE A 103 -4.69 -2.60 -8.65
C PHE A 103 -5.35 -3.85 -9.23
N LEU A 104 -6.62 -3.76 -9.63
CA LEU A 104 -7.32 -4.92 -10.20
C LEU A 104 -6.66 -5.37 -11.50
N ARG A 105 -6.22 -4.43 -12.32
CA ARG A 105 -5.53 -4.75 -13.56
C ARG A 105 -4.22 -5.50 -13.28
N LEU A 106 -3.43 -5.02 -12.32
CA LEU A 106 -2.18 -5.68 -11.93
C LEU A 106 -2.45 -7.06 -11.34
N TYR A 107 -3.47 -7.18 -10.51
CA TYR A 107 -3.86 -8.46 -9.93
C TYR A 107 -4.21 -9.47 -11.02
N ASN A 108 -5.02 -9.05 -11.99
CA ASN A 108 -5.41 -9.92 -13.09
C ASN A 108 -4.22 -10.32 -13.95
N MET A 109 -3.28 -9.40 -14.16
CA MET A 109 -2.04 -9.69 -14.90
C MET A 109 -1.23 -10.79 -14.19
N LEU A 110 -1.11 -10.74 -12.87
CA LEU A 110 -0.43 -11.79 -12.11
C LEU A 110 -1.10 -13.14 -12.27
N GLN A 111 -2.43 -13.15 -12.27
CA GLN A 111 -3.20 -14.39 -12.47
C GLN A 111 -2.96 -15.00 -13.84
N GLU A 112 -2.89 -14.15 -14.88
CA GLU A 112 -2.78 -14.62 -16.26
C GLU A 112 -1.34 -15.02 -16.63
N THR A 113 -0.35 -14.33 -16.10
CA THR A 113 1.05 -14.50 -16.52
C THR A 113 1.89 -15.33 -15.57
N HIS A 114 1.37 -15.64 -14.38
CA HIS A 114 2.07 -16.42 -13.35
C HIS A 114 3.41 -15.80 -12.92
N VAL A 115 3.50 -14.47 -12.92
CA VAL A 115 4.70 -13.78 -12.40
C VAL A 115 4.56 -13.59 -10.89
N ASP A 116 5.69 -13.51 -10.19
CA ASP A 116 5.70 -13.38 -8.74
C ASP A 116 5.68 -11.94 -8.26
N LEU A 117 6.08 -10.99 -9.10
CA LEU A 117 6.13 -9.58 -8.75
C LEU A 117 5.59 -8.73 -9.88
N CYS A 118 4.72 -7.79 -9.53
CA CYS A 118 4.21 -6.81 -10.47
C CYS A 118 4.27 -5.43 -9.83
N VAL A 119 4.82 -4.44 -10.55
CA VAL A 119 4.96 -3.08 -10.07
C VAL A 119 4.18 -2.14 -10.99
N GLY A 120 3.26 -1.38 -10.39
CA GLY A 120 2.57 -0.32 -11.11
C GLY A 120 3.50 0.88 -11.26
N SER A 121 3.51 1.48 -12.45
CA SER A 121 4.32 2.65 -12.70
C SER A 121 3.58 3.65 -13.56
N ARG A 122 3.65 4.92 -13.17
CA ARG A 122 3.06 6.01 -13.95
C ARG A 122 3.80 6.32 -15.24
N TYR A 123 5.03 5.82 -15.36
CA TYR A 123 5.85 6.08 -16.55
C TYR A 123 5.69 5.03 -17.62
N ILE A 124 4.95 3.98 -17.35
CA ILE A 124 4.89 2.85 -18.25
C ILE A 124 3.50 2.75 -18.81
N SER A 125 3.31 3.31 -20.00
CA SER A 125 2.07 3.15 -20.76
C SER A 125 2.05 1.75 -21.33
N GLY A 126 1.05 0.98 -20.97
CA GLY A 126 0.85 -0.33 -21.56
C GLY A 126 1.73 -1.43 -21.01
N ILE A 127 2.37 -1.18 -19.92
CA ILE A 127 3.08 -2.26 -19.21
C ILE A 127 2.33 -2.63 -17.98
#